data_52fceaa93357c94b198d0795f621e827
#
_entry.id   52fceaa93357c94b198d0795f621e827
#
_cell.length_a   1.000
_cell.length_b   1.000
_cell.length_c   1.000
_cell.angle_alpha   90.00
_cell.angle_beta   90.00
_cell.angle_gamma   90.00
#
_symmetry.space_group_name_H-M   'P 1'
#
loop_
_entity.id
_entity.type
_entity.pdbx_description
1 polymer ?
#
loop_
_entity_poly.entity_id
_entity_poly.type
_entity_poly.pdbx_seq_one_letter_code
_entity_poly.pdbx_strand_id
1 'polypeptide(L)'
;YTKIELRSLNSVPLLLNREQIEQLLQQTAQLHWSYDGGYYFFSNNCAGETLKLLRSGTNHPQLRSLDTILPNGLQAMLGTRGVADLSVLDDRQQALRLGYRFDSFRERYQAMFQVLQERLPIPQGSVEEWLDLPASERRLWFAQADLRSNAALLLLEQAALRRQLLLAQDELKRNYVNTSAATENASWEQASQTLQNLLGASGFLSRPAQLLDRGYGLPQGSEWQTLATESDSHQRQLRLLSEQLEEQIRLLLEPARLAELESGKANLQQLNTRLREQHKASGGLAL
;
A
#
# COMPACT_ATOMS: atom_id res chain seq x y z
N TYR A 1 -1.97 4.66 -0.93
CA TYR A 1 -2.48 5.91 -1.48
C TYR A 1 -2.50 7.01 -0.41
N THR A 2 -3.39 6.93 0.60
CA THR A 2 -3.64 8.05 1.50
C THR A 2 -2.46 8.45 2.39
N LYS A 3 -1.63 7.50 2.81
CA LYS A 3 -0.50 7.71 3.74
C LYS A 3 0.84 7.96 3.05
N ILE A 4 0.99 7.53 1.82
CA ILE A 4 2.26 7.58 1.07
C ILE A 4 2.16 8.57 -0.06
N GLU A 5 1.20 8.39 -0.95
CA GLU A 5 0.98 9.27 -2.10
C GLU A 5 0.21 10.55 -1.73
N LEU A 6 -0.28 10.61 -0.50
CA LEU A 6 -1.06 11.74 0.03
C LEU A 6 -2.26 12.10 -0.84
N ARG A 7 -2.92 11.09 -1.39
CA ARG A 7 -4.15 11.22 -2.19
C ARG A 7 -5.35 10.75 -1.40
N SER A 8 -6.49 11.42 -1.56
CA SER A 8 -7.76 10.93 -1.03
C SER A 8 -8.31 9.80 -1.89
N LEU A 9 -9.05 8.88 -1.26
CA LEU A 9 -9.71 7.76 -1.92
C LEU A 9 -11.21 7.81 -1.62
N ASN A 10 -12.03 7.55 -2.63
CA ASN A 10 -13.47 7.38 -2.48
C ASN A 10 -13.86 5.94 -2.79
N SER A 11 -14.84 5.44 -2.05
CA SER A 11 -15.52 4.18 -2.28
C SER A 11 -17.00 4.48 -2.50
N VAL A 12 -17.59 3.95 -3.56
CA VAL A 12 -19.00 4.18 -3.87
C VAL A 12 -19.72 2.84 -4.00
N PRO A 13 -20.91 2.68 -3.40
CA PRO A 13 -21.68 1.46 -3.52
C PRO A 13 -22.28 1.33 -4.92
N LEU A 14 -22.26 0.12 -5.47
CA LEU A 14 -22.99 -0.21 -6.68
C LEU A 14 -24.44 -0.57 -6.33
N LEU A 15 -25.39 -0.02 -7.09
CA LEU A 15 -26.81 -0.27 -6.94
C LEU A 15 -27.22 -1.54 -7.70
N LEU A 16 -26.74 -2.68 -7.23
CA LEU A 16 -27.01 -4.00 -7.78
C LEU A 16 -28.01 -4.75 -6.91
N ASN A 17 -28.89 -5.52 -7.54
CA ASN A 17 -29.73 -6.45 -6.82
C ASN A 17 -28.94 -7.71 -6.39
N ARG A 18 -29.54 -8.56 -5.54
CA ARG A 18 -28.86 -9.73 -4.97
C ARG A 18 -28.36 -10.70 -6.05
N GLU A 19 -29.15 -10.97 -7.06
CA GLU A 19 -28.76 -11.86 -8.15
C GLU A 19 -27.53 -11.32 -8.92
N GLN A 20 -27.51 -10.02 -9.21
CA GLN A 20 -26.37 -9.35 -9.86
C GLN A 20 -25.11 -9.36 -9.01
N ILE A 21 -25.25 -9.22 -7.69
CA ILE A 21 -24.11 -9.33 -6.75
C ILE A 21 -23.58 -10.77 -6.76
N GLU A 22 -24.44 -11.78 -6.70
CA GLU A 22 -24.04 -13.19 -6.71
C GLU A 22 -23.35 -13.54 -8.04
N GLN A 23 -23.85 -13.07 -9.17
CA GLN A 23 -23.19 -13.22 -10.49
C GLN A 23 -21.81 -12.57 -10.50
N LEU A 24 -21.70 -11.34 -10.01
CA LEU A 24 -20.42 -10.61 -9.95
C LEU A 24 -19.39 -11.31 -9.07
N LEU A 25 -19.81 -11.81 -7.90
CA LEU A 25 -18.95 -12.58 -6.99
C LEU A 25 -18.47 -13.88 -7.63
N GLN A 26 -19.36 -14.62 -8.28
CA GLN A 26 -19.01 -15.84 -8.99
C GLN A 26 -18.02 -15.58 -10.13
N GLN A 27 -18.27 -14.56 -10.94
CA GLN A 27 -17.36 -14.17 -12.01
C GLN A 27 -16.01 -13.72 -11.48
N THR A 28 -15.99 -12.95 -10.38
CA THR A 28 -14.75 -12.53 -9.73
C THR A 28 -13.95 -13.74 -9.24
N ALA A 29 -14.62 -14.71 -8.61
CA ALA A 29 -13.97 -15.95 -8.17
C ALA A 29 -13.39 -16.74 -9.35
N GLN A 30 -14.14 -16.90 -10.44
CA GLN A 30 -13.66 -17.59 -11.64
C GLN A 30 -12.45 -16.87 -12.26
N LEU A 31 -12.50 -15.54 -12.38
CA LEU A 31 -11.39 -14.74 -12.90
C LEU A 31 -10.15 -14.85 -12.01
N HIS A 32 -10.31 -14.83 -10.68
CA HIS A 32 -9.21 -14.99 -9.75
C HIS A 32 -8.44 -16.31 -9.97
N TRP A 33 -9.14 -17.39 -10.32
CA TRP A 33 -8.54 -18.70 -10.54
C TRP A 33 -8.05 -18.96 -11.96
N SER A 34 -8.56 -18.24 -12.95
CA SER A 34 -8.30 -18.57 -14.37
C SER A 34 -7.76 -17.40 -15.20
N TYR A 35 -7.77 -16.17 -14.69
CA TYR A 35 -7.37 -15.00 -15.47
C TYR A 35 -5.85 -14.87 -15.61
N ASP A 36 -5.37 -14.66 -16.84
CA ASP A 36 -3.98 -14.52 -17.22
C ASP A 36 -3.72 -13.24 -18.05
N GLY A 37 -4.31 -12.13 -17.63
CA GLY A 37 -4.19 -10.85 -18.32
C GLY A 37 -2.92 -10.07 -17.97
N GLY A 38 -2.28 -9.47 -19.00
CA GLY A 38 -1.17 -8.51 -18.80
C GLY A 38 -1.68 -7.11 -18.51
N TYR A 39 -0.97 -6.36 -17.65
CA TYR A 39 -1.27 -4.96 -17.37
C TYR A 39 -0.53 -4.03 -18.32
N TYR A 40 -1.25 -3.11 -18.96
CA TYR A 40 -0.69 -2.08 -19.83
C TYR A 40 -1.30 -0.71 -19.50
N PHE A 41 -0.44 0.30 -19.31
CA PHE A 41 -0.86 1.61 -18.80
C PHE A 41 -2.00 2.27 -19.60
N PHE A 42 -2.00 2.18 -20.92
CA PHE A 42 -2.98 2.83 -21.77
C PHE A 42 -4.14 1.93 -22.22
N SER A 43 -3.92 0.64 -22.36
CA SER A 43 -4.91 -0.26 -22.99
C SER A 43 -5.53 -1.26 -22.04
N ASN A 44 -4.84 -1.64 -20.97
CA ASN A 44 -5.31 -2.62 -20.00
C ASN A 44 -4.91 -2.21 -18.57
N ASN A 45 -5.42 -1.05 -18.15
CA ASN A 45 -5.19 -0.48 -16.83
C ASN A 45 -6.28 -0.90 -15.83
N CYS A 46 -6.19 -0.44 -14.58
CA CYS A 46 -7.14 -0.76 -13.52
C CYS A 46 -8.61 -0.41 -13.89
N ALA A 47 -8.84 0.68 -14.64
CA ALA A 47 -10.19 1.02 -15.09
C ALA A 47 -10.69 0.05 -16.18
N GLY A 48 -9.83 -0.32 -17.12
CA GLY A 48 -10.13 -1.28 -18.16
C GLY A 48 -10.47 -2.66 -17.59
N GLU A 49 -9.68 -3.15 -16.64
CA GLU A 49 -9.93 -4.43 -15.97
C GLU A 49 -11.20 -4.40 -15.12
N THR A 50 -11.43 -3.33 -14.36
CA THR A 50 -12.68 -3.15 -13.61
C THR A 50 -13.89 -3.09 -14.57
N LEU A 51 -13.76 -2.39 -15.67
CA LEU A 51 -14.80 -2.30 -16.69
C LEU A 51 -15.13 -3.68 -17.28
N LYS A 52 -14.13 -4.47 -17.64
CA LYS A 52 -14.31 -5.85 -18.14
C LYS A 52 -15.07 -6.70 -17.13
N LEU A 53 -14.65 -6.66 -15.85
CA LEU A 53 -15.33 -7.38 -14.78
C LEU A 53 -16.78 -6.94 -14.61
N LEU A 54 -17.07 -5.64 -14.60
CA LEU A 54 -18.43 -5.12 -14.47
C LEU A 54 -19.31 -5.50 -15.68
N ARG A 55 -18.75 -5.49 -16.90
CA ARG A 55 -19.48 -5.85 -18.12
C ARG A 55 -19.78 -7.34 -18.23
N SER A 56 -18.83 -8.19 -17.86
CA SER A 56 -18.96 -9.66 -17.94
C SER A 56 -19.58 -10.29 -16.69
N GLY A 57 -19.44 -9.64 -15.54
CA GLY A 57 -19.81 -10.19 -14.25
C GLY A 57 -21.27 -10.04 -13.88
N THR A 58 -22.05 -9.25 -14.62
CA THR A 58 -23.49 -9.08 -14.33
C THR A 58 -24.33 -9.02 -15.60
N ASN A 59 -25.63 -9.30 -15.43
CA ASN A 59 -26.61 -9.09 -16.49
C ASN A 59 -27.20 -7.67 -16.52
N HIS A 60 -26.66 -6.73 -15.72
CA HIS A 60 -27.17 -5.36 -15.60
C HIS A 60 -27.02 -4.59 -16.94
N PRO A 61 -28.10 -4.10 -17.57
CA PRO A 61 -28.04 -3.52 -18.92
C PRO A 61 -27.10 -2.32 -19.04
N GLN A 62 -27.09 -1.44 -18.03
CA GLN A 62 -26.27 -0.23 -18.02
C GLN A 62 -24.77 -0.53 -17.83
N LEU A 63 -24.42 -1.64 -17.17
CA LEU A 63 -23.04 -2.07 -17.03
C LEU A 63 -22.48 -2.67 -18.31
N ARG A 64 -23.27 -3.42 -19.06
CA ARG A 64 -22.85 -4.02 -20.33
C ARG A 64 -22.47 -3.01 -21.40
N SER A 65 -23.08 -1.82 -21.39
CA SER A 65 -22.85 -0.75 -22.36
C SER A 65 -21.84 0.30 -21.89
N LEU A 66 -21.14 0.09 -20.77
CA LEU A 66 -20.09 0.99 -20.32
C LEU A 66 -18.90 0.97 -21.25
N ASP A 67 -18.33 2.14 -21.53
CA ASP A 67 -17.09 2.28 -22.30
C ASP A 67 -16.31 3.50 -21.82
N THR A 68 -15.16 3.25 -21.21
CA THR A 68 -14.24 4.29 -20.73
C THR A 68 -12.86 3.69 -20.47
N ILE A 69 -11.83 4.47 -20.68
CA ILE A 69 -10.44 4.08 -20.44
C ILE A 69 -9.82 4.78 -19.24
N LEU A 70 -10.53 5.73 -18.62
CA LEU A 70 -10.01 6.53 -17.51
C LEU A 70 -10.72 6.16 -16.20
N PRO A 71 -9.98 5.96 -15.08
CA PRO A 71 -10.55 5.63 -13.77
C PRO A 71 -11.59 6.64 -13.28
N ASN A 72 -11.30 7.94 -13.39
CA ASN A 72 -12.26 8.99 -13.02
C ASN A 72 -13.50 9.00 -13.91
N GLY A 73 -13.33 8.69 -15.20
CA GLY A 73 -14.42 8.53 -16.14
C GLY A 73 -15.35 7.37 -15.78
N LEU A 74 -14.80 6.26 -15.29
CA LEU A 74 -15.59 5.10 -14.86
C LEU A 74 -16.52 5.46 -13.69
N GLN A 75 -16.02 6.10 -12.64
CA GLN A 75 -16.83 6.49 -11.49
C GLN A 75 -17.96 7.46 -11.90
N ALA A 76 -17.64 8.50 -12.69
CA ALA A 76 -18.61 9.47 -13.16
C ALA A 76 -19.71 8.80 -14.02
N MET A 77 -19.32 7.88 -14.88
CA MET A 77 -20.24 7.15 -15.77
C MET A 77 -21.17 6.22 -14.98
N LEU A 78 -20.65 5.52 -13.96
CA LEU A 78 -21.45 4.67 -13.08
C LEU A 78 -22.52 5.50 -12.34
N GLY A 79 -22.17 6.69 -11.86
CA GLY A 79 -23.11 7.62 -11.22
C GLY A 79 -24.15 8.15 -12.21
N THR A 80 -23.73 8.66 -13.37
CA THR A 80 -24.64 9.21 -14.41
C THR A 80 -25.64 8.19 -14.91
N ARG A 81 -25.26 6.92 -14.95
CA ARG A 81 -26.14 5.82 -15.36
C ARG A 81 -26.98 5.23 -14.22
N GLY A 82 -26.89 5.80 -13.01
CA GLY A 82 -27.65 5.34 -11.85
C GLY A 82 -27.25 3.93 -11.38
N VAL A 83 -26.02 3.49 -11.65
CA VAL A 83 -25.50 2.18 -11.23
C VAL A 83 -24.69 2.29 -9.94
N ALA A 84 -24.18 3.47 -9.65
CA ALA A 84 -23.49 3.76 -8.39
C ALA A 84 -24.18 4.92 -7.66
N ASP A 85 -24.26 4.82 -6.34
CA ASP A 85 -24.76 5.90 -5.50
C ASP A 85 -23.61 6.84 -5.13
N LEU A 86 -23.54 7.97 -5.80
CA LEU A 86 -22.56 9.02 -5.51
C LEU A 86 -22.98 9.94 -4.37
N SER A 87 -24.27 9.92 -3.97
CA SER A 87 -24.79 10.78 -2.89
C SER A 87 -24.14 10.48 -1.53
N VAL A 88 -23.58 9.29 -1.36
CA VAL A 88 -22.81 8.91 -0.17
C VAL A 88 -21.58 9.79 0.06
N LEU A 89 -21.16 10.58 -0.94
CA LEU A 89 -20.01 11.48 -0.87
C LEU A 89 -20.40 12.94 -0.60
N ASP A 90 -21.69 13.30 -0.60
CA ASP A 90 -22.18 14.67 -0.47
C ASP A 90 -21.87 15.26 0.90
N ASP A 91 -22.01 14.47 1.97
CA ASP A 91 -21.58 14.84 3.31
C ASP A 91 -20.21 14.22 3.63
N ARG A 92 -19.17 15.06 3.64
CA ARG A 92 -17.78 14.62 3.90
C ARG A 92 -17.63 13.91 5.24
N GLN A 93 -18.27 14.42 6.31
CA GLN A 93 -18.11 13.83 7.64
C GLN A 93 -18.78 12.45 7.72
N GLN A 94 -19.97 12.35 7.17
CA GLN A 94 -20.69 11.08 7.08
C GLN A 94 -19.97 10.09 6.20
N ALA A 95 -19.45 10.50 5.05
CA ALA A 95 -18.68 9.68 4.14
C ALA A 95 -17.41 9.12 4.80
N LEU A 96 -16.68 9.92 5.58
CA LEU A 96 -15.52 9.48 6.37
C LEU A 96 -15.93 8.44 7.44
N ARG A 97 -17.00 8.71 8.17
CA ARG A 97 -17.49 7.82 9.24
C ARG A 97 -17.96 6.48 8.72
N LEU A 98 -18.62 6.47 7.56
CA LEU A 98 -19.16 5.25 6.94
C LEU A 98 -18.18 4.52 6.03
N GLY A 99 -16.97 5.07 5.82
CA GLY A 99 -15.94 4.42 5.00
C GLY A 99 -16.14 4.60 3.48
N TYR A 100 -16.91 5.59 3.07
CA TYR A 100 -17.06 5.97 1.66
C TYR A 100 -15.98 6.95 1.20
N ARG A 101 -15.32 7.63 2.15
CA ARG A 101 -14.21 8.54 1.87
C ARG A 101 -13.04 8.27 2.80
N PHE A 102 -11.85 8.33 2.25
CA PHE A 102 -10.57 8.22 2.97
C PHE A 102 -9.72 9.43 2.60
N ASP A 103 -9.59 10.37 3.54
CA ASP A 103 -8.81 11.58 3.29
C ASP A 103 -7.31 11.31 3.26
N SER A 104 -6.60 12.13 2.50
CA SER A 104 -5.16 12.22 2.51
C SER A 104 -4.63 12.46 3.93
N PHE A 105 -3.50 11.86 4.25
CA PHE A 105 -2.83 12.09 5.53
C PHE A 105 -2.10 13.45 5.61
N ARG A 106 -2.03 14.22 4.53
CA ARG A 106 -1.37 15.54 4.51
C ARG A 106 -1.90 16.46 5.60
N GLU A 107 -3.20 16.64 5.69
CA GLU A 107 -3.84 17.49 6.71
C GLU A 107 -3.55 16.99 8.13
N ARG A 108 -3.49 15.66 8.31
CA ARG A 108 -3.15 15.06 9.60
C ARG A 108 -1.70 15.31 9.98
N TYR A 109 -0.77 15.20 9.05
CA TYR A 109 0.63 15.49 9.32
C TYR A 109 0.82 16.97 9.64
N GLN A 110 0.12 17.85 8.95
CA GLN A 110 0.14 19.28 9.26
C GLN A 110 -0.42 19.58 10.65
N ALA A 111 -1.54 18.96 11.04
CA ALA A 111 -2.09 19.09 12.39
C ALA A 111 -1.12 18.55 13.47
N MET A 112 -0.45 17.42 13.20
CA MET A 112 0.57 16.90 14.13
C MET A 112 1.78 17.82 14.23
N PHE A 113 2.19 18.43 13.11
CA PHE A 113 3.27 19.41 13.12
C PHE A 113 2.91 20.68 13.89
N GLN A 114 1.68 21.18 13.80
CA GLN A 114 1.18 22.28 14.63
C GLN A 114 1.28 21.96 16.13
N VAL A 115 0.94 20.73 16.54
CA VAL A 115 1.13 20.28 17.93
C VAL A 115 2.58 20.40 18.37
N LEU A 116 3.53 20.11 17.48
CA LEU A 116 4.96 20.27 17.78
C LEU A 116 5.34 21.73 17.91
N GLN A 117 4.91 22.60 17.00
CA GLN A 117 5.20 24.04 17.05
C GLN A 117 4.65 24.72 18.31
N GLU A 118 3.51 24.28 18.80
CA GLU A 118 2.91 24.80 20.04
C GLU A 118 3.65 24.40 21.30
N ARG A 119 4.40 23.29 21.27
CA ARG A 119 4.96 22.64 22.47
C ARG A 119 6.48 22.55 22.50
N LEU A 120 7.10 22.64 21.35
CA LEU A 120 8.55 22.53 21.19
C LEU A 120 9.05 23.75 20.41
N PRO A 121 10.21 24.33 20.76
CA PRO A 121 10.76 25.49 20.08
C PRO A 121 11.44 25.09 18.75
N ILE A 122 10.71 24.38 17.87
CA ILE A 122 11.22 23.92 16.58
C ILE A 122 11.26 25.10 15.59
N PRO A 123 12.37 25.23 14.85
CA PRO A 123 12.57 26.38 13.95
C PRO A 123 11.87 26.19 12.57
N GLN A 124 11.49 24.99 12.19
CA GLN A 124 10.87 24.68 10.90
C GLN A 124 9.50 25.36 10.78
N GLY A 125 9.24 25.97 9.61
CA GLY A 125 8.00 26.65 9.31
C GLY A 125 6.89 25.75 8.77
N SER A 126 7.24 24.56 8.25
CA SER A 126 6.30 23.64 7.62
C SER A 126 6.60 22.18 7.95
N VAL A 127 5.59 21.33 7.77
CA VAL A 127 5.73 19.88 7.93
C VAL A 127 6.69 19.28 6.88
N GLU A 128 6.70 19.86 5.70
CA GLU A 128 7.60 19.47 4.61
C GLU A 128 9.07 19.68 5.01
N GLU A 129 9.40 20.87 5.55
CA GLU A 129 10.74 21.15 6.08
C GLU A 129 11.15 20.20 7.20
N TRP A 130 10.21 19.88 8.10
CA TRP A 130 10.43 18.89 9.16
C TRP A 130 10.73 17.50 8.60
N LEU A 131 9.97 17.04 7.61
CA LEU A 131 10.14 15.73 6.99
C LEU A 131 11.42 15.64 6.14
N ASP A 132 11.97 16.78 5.74
CA ASP A 132 13.25 16.88 5.00
C ASP A 132 14.48 16.85 5.91
N LEU A 133 14.32 17.08 7.22
CA LEU A 133 15.43 16.98 8.18
C LEU A 133 15.99 15.56 8.23
N PRO A 134 17.31 15.41 8.45
CA PRO A 134 17.88 14.12 8.82
C PRO A 134 17.27 13.54 10.12
N ALA A 135 17.19 12.24 10.23
CA ALA A 135 16.65 11.55 11.43
C ALA A 135 17.41 11.92 12.71
N SER A 136 18.70 12.18 12.60
CA SER A 136 19.55 12.64 13.72
C SER A 136 19.13 14.00 14.25
N GLU A 137 18.74 14.93 13.38
CA GLU A 137 18.30 16.27 13.78
C GLU A 137 16.90 16.23 14.38
N ARG A 138 15.97 15.46 13.80
CA ARG A 138 14.63 15.27 14.37
C ARG A 138 14.69 14.67 15.78
N ARG A 139 15.66 13.78 16.07
CA ARG A 139 15.88 13.13 17.35
C ARG A 139 16.18 14.11 18.49
N LEU A 140 16.77 15.27 18.21
CA LEU A 140 17.14 16.26 19.22
C LEU A 140 15.95 16.75 20.06
N TRP A 141 14.76 16.67 19.50
CA TRP A 141 13.52 17.13 20.14
C TRP A 141 12.83 16.07 21.00
N PHE A 142 13.21 14.81 20.90
CA PHE A 142 12.52 13.71 21.60
C PHE A 142 12.61 13.82 23.12
N ALA A 143 13.74 14.28 23.63
CA ALA A 143 13.94 14.40 25.07
C ALA A 143 13.01 15.43 25.73
N GLN A 144 12.63 16.46 25.02
CA GLN A 144 11.79 17.55 25.49
C GLN A 144 10.28 17.30 25.29
N ALA A 145 9.92 16.24 24.54
CA ALA A 145 8.56 15.97 24.17
C ALA A 145 7.72 15.44 25.35
N ASP A 146 6.58 16.06 25.60
CA ASP A 146 5.51 15.54 26.45
C ASP A 146 4.72 14.42 25.72
N LEU A 147 3.71 13.85 26.37
CA LEU A 147 2.92 12.76 25.81
C LEU A 147 2.28 13.10 24.44
N ARG A 148 1.74 14.32 24.29
CA ARG A 148 1.10 14.76 23.05
C ARG A 148 2.11 15.02 21.95
N SER A 149 3.18 15.72 22.26
CA SER A 149 4.28 15.94 21.30
C SER A 149 4.93 14.63 20.88
N ASN A 150 5.10 13.69 21.82
CA ASN A 150 5.67 12.39 21.51
C ASN A 150 4.77 11.56 20.58
N ALA A 151 3.45 11.59 20.76
CA ALA A 151 2.50 10.96 19.83
C ALA A 151 2.55 11.62 18.45
N ALA A 152 2.64 12.96 18.38
CA ALA A 152 2.78 13.68 17.12
C ALA A 152 4.11 13.37 16.43
N LEU A 153 5.22 13.36 17.16
CA LEU A 153 6.55 12.96 16.68
C LEU A 153 6.53 11.55 16.10
N LEU A 154 5.89 10.59 16.78
CA LEU A 154 5.80 9.20 16.29
C LEU A 154 5.12 9.12 14.93
N LEU A 155 4.03 9.86 14.72
CA LEU A 155 3.32 9.87 13.43
C LEU A 155 4.14 10.56 12.32
N LEU A 156 4.81 11.66 12.63
CA LEU A 156 5.67 12.37 11.69
C LEU A 156 6.93 11.58 11.37
N GLU A 157 7.52 10.88 12.33
CA GLU A 157 8.67 10.01 12.09
C GLU A 157 8.30 8.80 11.21
N GLN A 158 7.09 8.24 11.38
CA GLN A 158 6.58 7.23 10.46
C GLN A 158 6.42 7.78 9.02
N ALA A 159 5.97 9.04 8.88
CA ALA A 159 5.87 9.69 7.58
C ALA A 159 7.25 9.92 6.96
N ALA A 160 8.22 10.41 7.74
CA ALA A 160 9.58 10.62 7.30
C ALA A 160 10.25 9.30 6.87
N LEU A 161 10.12 8.23 7.64
CA LEU A 161 10.66 6.92 7.26
C LEU A 161 10.05 6.41 5.94
N ARG A 162 8.72 6.55 5.75
CA ARG A 162 8.09 6.18 4.48
C ARG A 162 8.62 6.98 3.30
N ARG A 163 8.85 8.28 3.49
CA ARG A 163 9.46 9.14 2.47
C ARG A 163 10.86 8.66 2.11
N GLN A 164 11.69 8.32 3.11
CA GLN A 164 13.02 7.78 2.88
C GLN A 164 12.99 6.44 2.16
N LEU A 165 12.03 5.56 2.46
CA LEU A 165 11.83 4.30 1.74
C LEU A 165 11.47 4.54 0.25
N LEU A 166 10.65 5.54 -0.06
CA LEU A 166 10.35 5.91 -1.46
C LEU A 166 11.58 6.44 -2.18
N LEU A 167 12.37 7.30 -1.53
CA LEU A 167 13.63 7.81 -2.10
C LEU A 167 14.64 6.68 -2.33
N ALA A 168 14.75 5.72 -1.41
CA ALA A 168 15.57 4.53 -1.59
C ALA A 168 15.09 3.66 -2.77
N GLN A 169 13.78 3.50 -2.91
CA GLN A 169 13.20 2.78 -4.05
C GLN A 169 13.50 3.47 -5.39
N ASP A 170 13.41 4.78 -5.44
CA ASP A 170 13.71 5.55 -6.65
C ASP A 170 15.22 5.56 -6.98
N GLU A 171 16.09 5.55 -5.97
CA GLU A 171 17.52 5.37 -6.11
C GLU A 171 17.84 3.99 -6.72
N LEU A 172 17.27 2.93 -6.17
CA LEU A 172 17.45 1.58 -6.70
C LEU A 172 16.97 1.46 -8.15
N LYS A 173 15.81 2.03 -8.48
CA LYS A 173 15.31 2.01 -9.87
C LYS A 173 16.27 2.72 -10.83
N ARG A 174 16.77 3.90 -10.46
CA ARG A 174 17.73 4.65 -11.27
C ARG A 174 19.04 3.90 -11.45
N ASN A 175 19.56 3.33 -10.36
CA ASN A 175 20.78 2.55 -10.40
C ASN A 175 20.62 1.30 -11.25
N TYR A 176 19.49 0.60 -11.16
CA TYR A 176 19.20 -0.57 -11.99
C TYR A 176 19.17 -0.23 -13.48
N VAL A 177 18.48 0.86 -13.87
CA VAL A 177 18.42 1.29 -15.27
C VAL A 177 19.80 1.70 -15.80
N ASN A 178 20.60 2.39 -14.97
CA ASN A 178 21.93 2.84 -15.38
C ASN A 178 22.96 1.70 -15.43
N THR A 179 22.84 0.69 -14.55
CA THR A 179 23.79 -0.43 -14.48
C THR A 179 23.55 -1.45 -15.59
N SER A 180 22.30 -1.60 -16.07
CA SER A 180 22.00 -2.49 -17.22
C SER A 180 22.73 -2.11 -18.51
N ALA A 181 23.36 -0.95 -18.55
CA ALA A 181 24.09 -0.46 -19.72
C ALA A 181 25.62 -0.60 -19.66
N ALA A 182 26.24 -0.89 -18.50
CA ALA A 182 27.70 -0.71 -18.38
C ALA A 182 28.51 -1.61 -17.44
N THR A 183 27.96 -2.41 -16.51
CA THR A 183 28.85 -3.09 -15.54
C THR A 183 28.23 -4.41 -15.01
N GLU A 184 29.00 -5.50 -15.09
CA GLU A 184 28.78 -6.75 -14.38
C GLU A 184 28.94 -6.53 -12.86
N ASN A 185 27.87 -6.17 -12.19
CA ASN A 185 27.86 -6.07 -10.72
C ASN A 185 27.14 -7.28 -10.13
N ALA A 186 27.92 -8.21 -9.59
CA ALA A 186 27.40 -9.48 -9.01
C ALA A 186 26.29 -9.29 -7.97
N SER A 187 26.31 -8.18 -7.21
CA SER A 187 25.28 -7.87 -6.22
C SER A 187 23.93 -7.53 -6.87
N TRP A 188 23.94 -6.82 -8.00
CA TRP A 188 22.73 -6.56 -8.78
C TRP A 188 22.17 -7.83 -9.44
N GLU A 189 23.04 -8.68 -9.96
CA GLU A 189 22.61 -9.97 -10.52
C GLU A 189 21.96 -10.85 -9.46
N GLN A 190 22.55 -10.95 -8.27
CA GLN A 190 21.97 -11.69 -7.16
C GLN A 190 20.62 -11.13 -6.72
N ALA A 191 20.49 -9.81 -6.55
CA ALA A 191 19.24 -9.16 -6.18
C ALA A 191 18.18 -9.34 -7.28
N SER A 192 18.56 -9.23 -8.55
CA SER A 192 17.67 -9.45 -9.68
C SER A 192 17.18 -10.89 -9.75
N GLN A 193 18.07 -11.87 -9.54
CA GLN A 193 17.69 -13.28 -9.48
C GLN A 193 16.76 -13.57 -8.30
N THR A 194 17.06 -13.03 -7.12
CA THR A 194 16.19 -13.19 -5.94
C THR A 194 14.81 -12.55 -6.18
N LEU A 195 14.76 -11.39 -6.82
CA LEU A 195 13.50 -10.74 -7.21
C LEU A 195 12.71 -11.57 -8.21
N GLN A 196 13.36 -12.15 -9.23
CA GLN A 196 12.71 -13.04 -10.19
C GLN A 196 12.15 -14.28 -9.50
N ASN A 197 12.92 -14.88 -8.58
CA ASN A 197 12.48 -16.03 -7.78
C ASN A 197 11.28 -15.63 -6.88
N LEU A 198 11.31 -14.45 -6.27
CA LEU A 198 10.21 -13.92 -5.47
C LEU A 198 8.94 -13.71 -6.32
N LEU A 199 9.08 -13.11 -7.51
CA LEU A 199 7.96 -12.90 -8.43
C LEU A 199 7.42 -14.24 -8.94
N GLY A 200 8.27 -15.21 -9.27
CA GLY A 200 7.87 -16.55 -9.64
C GLY A 200 7.12 -17.26 -8.52
N ALA A 201 7.69 -17.24 -7.30
CA ALA A 201 7.05 -17.84 -6.13
C ALA A 201 5.75 -17.13 -5.71
N SER A 202 5.59 -15.83 -6.01
CA SER A 202 4.37 -15.07 -5.70
C SER A 202 3.27 -15.23 -6.74
N GLY A 203 3.52 -15.88 -7.84
CA GLY A 203 2.57 -16.04 -8.94
C GLY A 203 1.22 -16.62 -8.50
N PHE A 204 1.21 -17.51 -7.51
CA PHE A 204 -0.01 -18.10 -6.97
C PHE A 204 -0.94 -17.08 -6.29
N LEU A 205 -0.45 -15.92 -5.82
CA LEU A 205 -1.29 -14.87 -5.24
C LEU A 205 -2.21 -14.23 -6.28
N SER A 206 -1.75 -14.15 -7.53
CA SER A 206 -2.56 -13.67 -8.65
C SER A 206 -3.17 -14.79 -9.50
N ARG A 207 -2.62 -16.00 -9.41
CA ARG A 207 -3.00 -17.18 -10.19
C ARG A 207 -2.99 -18.42 -9.30
N PRO A 208 -3.90 -18.51 -8.32
CA PRO A 208 -3.90 -19.64 -7.37
C PRO A 208 -4.10 -21.00 -8.02
N ALA A 209 -4.63 -21.06 -9.23
CA ALA A 209 -4.70 -22.29 -10.03
C ALA A 209 -3.33 -22.93 -10.31
N GLN A 210 -2.23 -22.15 -10.25
CA GLN A 210 -0.86 -22.66 -10.40
C GLN A 210 -0.41 -23.59 -9.26
N LEU A 211 -1.12 -23.59 -8.13
CA LEU A 211 -0.90 -24.52 -7.03
C LEU A 211 -1.48 -25.92 -7.30
N LEU A 212 -2.20 -26.11 -8.40
CA LEU A 212 -2.85 -27.35 -8.78
C LEU A 212 -2.28 -27.85 -10.11
N ASP A 213 -2.00 -29.14 -10.23
CA ASP A 213 -1.47 -29.77 -11.45
C ASP A 213 -2.38 -29.59 -12.67
N ARG A 214 -3.68 -29.47 -12.45
CA ARG A 214 -4.71 -29.31 -13.48
C ARG A 214 -5.71 -28.22 -13.10
N GLY A 215 -5.23 -27.15 -12.51
CA GLY A 215 -6.10 -26.08 -12.00
C GLY A 215 -6.84 -25.36 -13.12
N TYR A 216 -8.15 -25.55 -13.16
CA TYR A 216 -9.06 -24.76 -13.98
C TYR A 216 -10.35 -24.48 -13.22
N GLY A 217 -10.71 -23.22 -13.12
CA GLY A 217 -11.90 -22.79 -12.40
C GLY A 217 -11.76 -22.87 -10.88
N LEU A 218 -12.85 -23.13 -10.18
CA LEU A 218 -12.88 -23.24 -8.72
C LEU A 218 -12.36 -24.57 -8.23
N PRO A 219 -11.54 -24.63 -7.16
CA PRO A 219 -11.06 -25.88 -6.57
C PRO A 219 -12.19 -26.79 -6.12
N GLN A 220 -11.99 -28.09 -6.30
CA GLN A 220 -12.94 -29.11 -5.90
C GLN A 220 -12.46 -29.84 -4.62
N GLY A 221 -13.37 -30.44 -3.91
CA GLY A 221 -13.21 -31.18 -2.66
C GLY A 221 -11.80 -31.51 -2.17
N SER A 222 -11.16 -32.52 -2.75
CA SER A 222 -9.82 -32.97 -2.35
C SER A 222 -8.68 -31.96 -2.67
N GLU A 223 -8.89 -31.06 -3.60
CA GLU A 223 -7.87 -30.06 -3.99
C GLU A 223 -7.63 -29.02 -2.89
N TRP A 224 -8.60 -28.81 -1.99
CA TRP A 224 -8.45 -27.86 -0.89
C TRP A 224 -7.32 -28.18 0.07
N GLN A 225 -7.08 -29.47 0.36
CA GLN A 225 -5.97 -29.86 1.23
C GLN A 225 -4.62 -29.63 0.55
N THR A 226 -4.52 -29.94 -0.73
CA THR A 226 -3.32 -29.66 -1.53
C THR A 226 -3.06 -28.15 -1.58
N LEU A 227 -4.09 -27.34 -1.85
CA LEU A 227 -3.98 -25.89 -1.86
C LEU A 227 -3.49 -25.33 -0.54
N ALA A 228 -4.02 -25.80 0.60
CA ALA A 228 -3.59 -25.35 1.92
C ALA A 228 -2.09 -25.66 2.14
N THR A 229 -1.66 -26.87 1.85
CA THR A 229 -0.27 -27.30 2.04
C THR A 229 0.69 -26.54 1.13
N GLU A 230 0.36 -26.42 -0.15
CA GLU A 230 1.18 -25.69 -1.12
C GLU A 230 1.20 -24.19 -0.82
N SER A 231 0.07 -23.60 -0.44
CA SER A 231 0.00 -22.21 -0.03
C SER A 231 0.90 -21.92 1.17
N ASP A 232 0.90 -22.77 2.20
CA ASP A 232 1.76 -22.62 3.38
C ASP A 232 3.25 -22.75 3.02
N SER A 233 3.57 -23.65 2.10
CA SER A 233 4.93 -23.83 1.58
C SER A 233 5.41 -22.59 0.83
N HIS A 234 4.61 -22.10 -0.09
CA HIS A 234 4.91 -20.88 -0.86
C HIS A 234 4.99 -19.63 0.01
N GLN A 235 4.13 -19.49 1.02
CA GLN A 235 4.22 -18.37 1.96
C GLN A 235 5.53 -18.37 2.74
N ARG A 236 6.00 -19.54 3.18
CA ARG A 236 7.32 -19.66 3.83
C ARG A 236 8.46 -19.30 2.88
N GLN A 237 8.41 -19.79 1.65
CA GLN A 237 9.38 -19.46 0.61
C GLN A 237 9.39 -17.97 0.30
N LEU A 238 8.22 -17.32 0.14
CA LEU A 238 8.11 -15.89 -0.07
C LEU A 238 8.74 -15.08 1.06
N ARG A 239 8.54 -15.50 2.31
CA ARG A 239 9.16 -14.84 3.46
C ARG A 239 10.68 -14.90 3.39
N LEU A 240 11.25 -16.09 3.16
CA LEU A 240 12.69 -16.24 3.04
C LEU A 240 13.29 -15.43 1.89
N LEU A 241 12.66 -15.48 0.72
CA LEU A 241 13.09 -14.69 -0.44
C LEU A 241 12.98 -13.18 -0.19
N SER A 242 11.94 -12.73 0.53
CA SER A 242 11.79 -11.31 0.91
C SER A 242 12.89 -10.87 1.87
N GLU A 243 13.23 -11.69 2.87
CA GLU A 243 14.31 -11.41 3.81
C GLU A 243 15.69 -11.36 3.10
N GLN A 244 15.95 -12.31 2.20
CA GLN A 244 17.16 -12.31 1.38
C GLN A 244 17.25 -11.09 0.46
N LEU A 245 16.14 -10.73 -0.20
CA LEU A 245 16.09 -9.55 -1.06
C LEU A 245 16.29 -8.26 -0.26
N GLU A 246 15.71 -8.15 0.93
CA GLU A 246 15.93 -6.99 1.81
C GLU A 246 17.39 -6.82 2.17
N GLU A 247 18.09 -7.90 2.50
CA GLU A 247 19.53 -7.87 2.81
C GLU A 247 20.37 -7.48 1.59
N GLN A 248 20.08 -8.05 0.43
CA GLN A 248 20.77 -7.71 -0.82
C GLN A 248 20.52 -6.24 -1.22
N ILE A 249 19.29 -5.74 -1.06
CA ILE A 249 18.94 -4.34 -1.35
C ILE A 249 19.73 -3.37 -0.45
N ARG A 250 19.94 -3.73 0.84
CA ARG A 250 20.75 -2.92 1.75
C ARG A 250 22.16 -2.67 1.22
N LEU A 251 22.76 -3.67 0.59
CA LEU A 251 24.10 -3.59 0.00
C LEU A 251 24.14 -2.75 -1.28
N LEU A 252 23.00 -2.49 -1.92
CA LEU A 252 22.86 -1.73 -3.15
C LEU A 252 22.54 -0.24 -2.92
N LEU A 253 22.14 0.12 -1.69
CA LEU A 253 21.86 1.49 -1.32
C LEU A 253 23.16 2.26 -0.99
N GLU A 254 23.15 3.56 -1.28
CA GLU A 254 24.21 4.43 -0.80
C GLU A 254 24.30 4.40 0.74
N PRO A 255 25.51 4.38 1.32
CA PRO A 255 25.70 4.29 2.77
C PRO A 255 24.94 5.38 3.55
N ALA A 256 24.86 6.59 3.00
CA ALA A 256 24.12 7.70 3.60
C ALA A 256 22.60 7.42 3.66
N ARG A 257 22.05 6.82 2.61
CA ARG A 257 20.62 6.42 2.54
C ARG A 257 20.32 5.33 3.54
N LEU A 258 21.17 4.31 3.61
CA LEU A 258 21.03 3.23 4.56
C LEU A 258 21.09 3.73 6.00
N ALA A 259 22.06 4.59 6.34
CA ALA A 259 22.19 5.18 7.65
C ALA A 259 20.95 6.02 8.06
N GLU A 260 20.36 6.76 7.12
CA GLU A 260 19.14 7.53 7.37
C GLU A 260 17.93 6.61 7.65
N LEU A 261 17.79 5.52 6.89
CA LEU A 261 16.73 4.52 7.12
C LEU A 261 16.87 3.84 8.49
N GLU A 262 18.08 3.45 8.87
CA GLU A 262 18.35 2.83 10.17
C GLU A 262 18.12 3.81 11.32
N SER A 263 18.56 5.06 11.15
CA SER A 263 18.32 6.13 12.14
C SER A 263 16.82 6.42 12.29
N GLY A 264 16.07 6.44 11.21
CA GLY A 264 14.60 6.60 11.25
C GLY A 264 13.91 5.43 11.96
N LYS A 265 14.33 4.18 11.69
CA LYS A 265 13.83 3.00 12.42
C LYS A 265 14.14 3.09 13.92
N ALA A 266 15.36 3.49 14.30
CA ALA A 266 15.75 3.67 15.69
C ALA A 266 14.95 4.78 16.38
N ASN A 267 14.68 5.89 15.68
CA ASN A 267 13.82 6.97 16.15
C ASN A 267 12.42 6.46 16.49
N LEU A 268 11.82 5.67 15.63
CA LEU A 268 10.49 5.09 15.87
C LEU A 268 10.48 4.17 17.10
N GLN A 269 11.50 3.34 17.28
CA GLN A 269 11.63 2.48 18.46
C GLN A 269 11.74 3.30 19.75
N GLN A 270 12.57 4.34 19.75
CA GLN A 270 12.74 5.24 20.87
C GLN A 270 11.44 5.96 21.24
N LEU A 271 10.74 6.52 20.25
CA LEU A 271 9.47 7.22 20.46
C LEU A 271 8.38 6.27 20.96
N ASN A 272 8.28 5.06 20.43
CA ASN A 272 7.33 4.04 20.90
C ASN A 272 7.58 3.66 22.38
N THR A 273 8.84 3.42 22.75
CA THR A 273 9.20 3.10 24.13
C THR A 273 8.82 4.24 25.05
N ARG A 274 9.23 5.46 24.71
CA ARG A 274 8.95 6.66 25.47
C ARG A 274 7.44 6.95 25.61
N LEU A 275 6.68 6.75 24.53
CA LEU A 275 5.24 6.92 24.58
C LEU A 275 4.56 5.95 25.57
N ARG A 276 5.01 4.69 25.59
CA ARG A 276 4.51 3.69 26.54
C ARG A 276 4.86 4.05 27.99
N GLU A 277 6.06 4.53 28.24
CA GLU A 277 6.50 4.96 29.58
C GLU A 277 5.70 6.18 30.06
N GLN A 278 5.55 7.20 29.20
CA GLN A 278 4.77 8.39 29.52
C GLN A 278 3.29 8.06 29.74
N HIS A 279 2.72 7.15 28.94
CA HIS A 279 1.33 6.71 29.11
C HIS A 279 1.13 5.98 30.44
N LYS A 280 2.04 5.10 30.83
CA LYS A 280 2.00 4.43 32.14
C LYS A 280 2.11 5.43 33.30
N ALA A 281 3.01 6.40 33.19
CA ALA A 281 3.21 7.44 34.21
C ALA A 281 1.99 8.37 34.35
N SER A 282 1.19 8.56 33.31
CA SER A 282 -0.03 9.39 33.32
C SER A 282 -1.28 8.67 33.85
N GLY A 283 -1.15 7.43 34.37
CA GLY A 283 -2.28 6.66 34.89
C GLY A 283 -3.14 5.99 33.80
N GLY A 284 -2.58 5.75 32.61
CA GLY A 284 -3.25 5.05 31.53
C GLY A 284 -3.68 3.63 31.91
N LEU A 285 -4.77 3.17 31.31
CA LEU A 285 -5.31 1.83 31.49
C LEU A 285 -4.21 0.77 31.28
N ALA A 286 -4.01 -0.08 32.30
CA ALA A 286 -3.20 -1.29 32.13
C ALA A 286 -3.96 -2.20 31.13
N LEU A 287 -3.42 -2.34 29.92
CA LEU A 287 -3.87 -3.32 28.94
C LEU A 287 -3.27 -4.67 29.26
#